data_2c47a7a0287073dc16a865adf698cf7f
#
_entry.id   2c47a7a0287073dc16a865adf698cf7f
#
_cell.length_a   1.000
_cell.length_b   1.000
_cell.length_c   1.000
_cell.angle_alpha   90.00
_cell.angle_beta   90.00
_cell.angle_gamma   90.00
#
_symmetry.space_group_name_H-M   'P 1'
#
loop_
_entity.id
_entity.type
_entity.pdbx_description
1 polymer ?
#
loop_
_entity_poly.entity_id
_entity_poly.type
_entity_poly.pdbx_seq_one_letter_code
_entity_poly.pdbx_strand_id
1 'polypeptide(L)'
;MVDGKIIHSFAFSFITNMHQALYIKIKSFVLIILLFVLSSCSEGDYKLAEGGSGKLDDFLGKWLVINYWADWCPPCIKEMPELESFYLENKSDVMVLAFNFDRLEGKELQDQISRFGVNVPSIITDPGVLFGWDSPSSLPATYVINPKGELIHTLIGPQTKESLETYIN
;
A
#
# COMPACT_ATOMS: atom_id res chain seq x y z
N MET A 1 51.99 35.84 47.73
CA MET A 1 50.89 36.54 47.05
C MET A 1 50.67 35.81 45.74
N VAL A 2 49.69 34.95 45.67
CA VAL A 2 49.39 34.24 44.40
C VAL A 2 48.43 35.17 43.63
N ASP A 3 48.84 35.57 42.41
CA ASP A 3 48.19 36.56 41.60
C ASP A 3 46.74 36.11 41.24
N GLY A 4 45.78 36.90 41.70
CA GLY A 4 44.34 36.67 41.45
C GLY A 4 43.96 36.67 39.95
N LYS A 5 44.83 37.11 39.06
CA LYS A 5 44.64 37.15 37.60
C LYS A 5 44.65 35.75 36.97
N ILE A 6 45.38 34.78 37.54
CA ILE A 6 45.49 33.40 37.02
C ILE A 6 44.19 32.64 37.27
N ILE A 7 43.57 32.83 38.44
CA ILE A 7 42.34 32.14 38.85
C ILE A 7 41.15 32.59 37.99
N HIS A 8 41.07 33.90 37.67
CA HIS A 8 40.00 34.42 36.80
C HIS A 8 40.12 33.89 35.36
N SER A 9 41.33 33.73 34.82
CA SER A 9 41.55 33.22 33.47
C SER A 9 41.16 31.74 33.32
N PHE A 10 41.47 30.92 34.33
CA PHE A 10 41.07 29.50 34.34
C PHE A 10 39.55 29.31 34.51
N ALA A 11 38.90 30.07 35.37
CA ALA A 11 37.46 30.02 35.57
C ALA A 11 36.70 30.44 34.30
N PHE A 12 37.13 31.46 33.60
CA PHE A 12 36.50 31.94 32.38
C PHE A 12 36.66 30.93 31.21
N SER A 13 37.82 30.31 31.07
CA SER A 13 38.07 29.26 30.05
C SER A 13 37.24 28.00 30.32
N PHE A 14 37.02 27.65 31.61
CA PHE A 14 36.22 26.47 31.97
C PHE A 14 34.73 26.68 31.66
N ILE A 15 34.21 27.88 31.96
CA ILE A 15 32.80 28.25 31.71
C ILE A 15 32.52 28.28 30.21
N THR A 16 33.41 28.85 29.38
CA THR A 16 33.24 28.88 27.92
C THR A 16 33.26 27.48 27.29
N ASN A 17 34.15 26.58 27.73
CA ASN A 17 34.20 25.21 27.27
C ASN A 17 32.95 24.43 27.67
N MET A 18 32.41 24.63 28.87
CA MET A 18 31.19 24.00 29.35
C MET A 18 29.97 24.45 28.51
N HIS A 19 29.85 25.74 28.19
CA HIS A 19 28.79 26.25 27.33
C HIS A 19 28.90 25.71 25.89
N GLN A 20 30.08 25.58 25.33
CA GLN A 20 30.29 25.01 24.00
C GLN A 20 29.93 23.50 23.99
N ALA A 21 30.33 22.74 24.99
CA ALA A 21 29.98 21.32 25.10
C ALA A 21 28.46 21.10 25.23
N LEU A 22 27.78 21.94 26.04
CA LEU A 22 26.33 21.90 26.19
C LEU A 22 25.63 22.27 24.87
N TYR A 23 26.09 23.29 24.18
CA TYR A 23 25.53 23.72 22.90
C TYR A 23 25.64 22.62 21.80
N ILE A 24 26.79 21.92 21.74
CA ILE A 24 26.98 20.80 20.80
C ILE A 24 26.03 19.65 21.12
N LYS A 25 25.85 19.31 22.41
CA LYS A 25 24.93 18.26 22.85
C LYS A 25 23.47 18.59 22.49
N ILE A 26 23.07 19.85 22.71
CA ILE A 26 21.71 20.30 22.34
C ILE A 26 21.50 20.25 20.83
N LYS A 27 22.45 20.73 20.03
CA LYS A 27 22.38 20.63 18.56
C LYS A 27 22.29 19.19 18.08
N SER A 28 23.11 18.31 18.65
CA SER A 28 23.09 16.88 18.30
C SER A 28 21.73 16.24 18.67
N PHE A 29 21.19 16.57 19.83
CA PHE A 29 19.88 16.07 20.29
C PHE A 29 18.73 16.59 19.40
N VAL A 30 18.76 17.87 19.05
CA VAL A 30 17.77 18.46 18.12
C VAL A 30 17.86 17.82 16.74
N LEU A 31 19.08 17.57 16.22
CA LEU A 31 19.27 16.88 14.94
C LEU A 31 18.74 15.47 14.96
N ILE A 32 18.95 14.73 16.07
CA ILE A 32 18.42 13.35 16.24
C ILE A 32 16.88 13.37 16.27
N ILE A 33 16.27 14.33 17.01
CA ILE A 33 14.81 14.48 17.02
C ILE A 33 14.30 14.83 15.62
N LEU A 34 14.97 15.73 14.91
CA LEU A 34 14.58 16.10 13.53
C LEU A 34 14.63 14.91 12.57
N LEU A 35 15.65 14.06 12.69
CA LEU A 35 15.75 12.82 11.91
C LEU A 35 14.65 11.82 12.25
N PHE A 36 14.24 11.73 13.53
CA PHE A 36 13.13 10.87 13.97
C PHE A 36 11.77 11.34 13.45
N VAL A 37 11.55 12.65 13.39
CA VAL A 37 10.28 13.23 12.87
C VAL A 37 10.14 13.03 11.36
N LEU A 38 11.25 12.94 10.62
CA LEU A 38 11.23 12.70 9.17
C LEU A 38 10.98 11.23 8.80
N SER A 39 10.99 10.31 9.77
CA SER A 39 10.71 8.89 9.56
C SER A 39 9.21 8.55 9.69
N SER A 40 8.30 9.51 9.53
CA SER A 40 6.87 9.24 9.44
C SER A 40 6.61 8.44 8.16
N CYS A 41 6.57 7.11 8.28
CA CYS A 41 6.00 6.26 7.24
C CYS A 41 4.54 6.66 7.08
N SER A 42 4.19 7.25 5.94
CA SER A 42 2.80 7.43 5.54
C SER A 42 2.18 6.04 5.39
N GLU A 43 1.22 5.70 6.23
CA GLU A 43 0.40 4.50 6.03
C GLU A 43 -0.30 4.65 4.67
N GLY A 44 -0.27 3.58 3.84
CA GLY A 44 -0.93 3.60 2.54
C GLY A 44 -2.46 3.55 2.69
N ASP A 45 -3.18 3.92 1.64
CA ASP A 45 -4.65 3.89 1.62
C ASP A 45 -5.17 2.45 1.56
N TYR A 46 -4.39 1.52 0.98
CA TYR A 46 -4.74 0.11 0.88
C TYR A 46 -3.58 -0.81 1.29
N LYS A 47 -3.92 -2.06 1.64
CA LYS A 47 -2.98 -3.12 2.02
C LYS A 47 -3.15 -4.33 1.11
N LEU A 48 -2.06 -5.06 0.88
CA LEU A 48 -2.03 -6.30 0.09
C LEU A 48 -1.82 -7.51 0.99
N ALA A 49 -2.38 -8.65 0.59
CA ALA A 49 -2.26 -9.92 1.30
C ALA A 49 -0.81 -10.43 1.34
N GLU A 50 -0.04 -10.17 0.29
CA GLU A 50 1.38 -10.53 0.17
C GLU A 50 2.28 -9.63 1.03
N GLY A 51 1.70 -8.65 1.70
CA GLY A 51 2.38 -7.61 2.46
C GLY A 51 2.61 -6.34 1.64
N GLY A 52 2.82 -5.24 2.36
CA GLY A 52 2.94 -3.93 1.76
C GLY A 52 1.61 -3.16 1.73
N SER A 53 1.72 -1.91 1.34
CA SER A 53 0.61 -0.97 1.19
C SER A 53 0.91 0.00 0.07
N GLY A 54 -0.11 0.63 -0.49
CA GLY A 54 0.03 1.63 -1.55
C GLY A 54 -0.99 2.75 -1.38
N LYS A 55 -0.93 3.72 -2.27
CA LYS A 55 -1.87 4.85 -2.33
C LYS A 55 -2.81 4.69 -3.51
N LEU A 56 -4.00 5.24 -3.40
CA LEU A 56 -4.95 5.26 -4.51
C LEU A 56 -4.37 5.95 -5.75
N ASP A 57 -3.55 6.97 -5.55
CA ASP A 57 -2.87 7.67 -6.64
C ASP A 57 -1.91 6.77 -7.45
N ASP A 58 -1.47 5.63 -6.90
CA ASP A 58 -0.61 4.67 -7.62
C ASP A 58 -1.33 4.00 -8.80
N PHE A 59 -2.66 4.05 -8.82
CA PHE A 59 -3.50 3.53 -9.90
C PHE A 59 -3.76 4.55 -11.00
N LEU A 60 -3.51 5.85 -10.76
CA LEU A 60 -3.73 6.89 -11.77
C LEU A 60 -2.79 6.68 -12.98
N GLY A 61 -3.35 6.86 -14.16
CA GLY A 61 -2.63 6.61 -15.42
C GLY A 61 -2.63 5.16 -15.87
N LYS A 62 -3.21 4.23 -15.09
CA LYS A 62 -3.39 2.81 -15.45
C LYS A 62 -4.85 2.41 -15.32
N TRP A 63 -5.22 1.39 -16.05
CA TRP A 63 -6.47 0.68 -15.82
C TRP A 63 -6.36 -0.11 -14.53
N LEU A 64 -7.42 -0.12 -13.72
CA LEU A 64 -7.51 -0.94 -12.53
C LEU A 64 -8.71 -1.89 -12.67
N VAL A 65 -8.44 -3.17 -12.54
CA VAL A 65 -9.45 -4.24 -12.57
C VAL A 65 -9.49 -4.89 -11.20
N ILE A 66 -10.64 -4.86 -10.53
CA ILE A 66 -10.83 -5.46 -9.21
C ILE A 66 -11.83 -6.60 -9.33
N ASN A 67 -11.36 -7.81 -9.07
CA ASN A 67 -12.19 -9.01 -9.10
C ASN A 67 -12.56 -9.45 -7.68
N TYR A 68 -13.87 -9.60 -7.46
CA TYR A 68 -14.44 -10.12 -6.21
C TYR A 68 -14.66 -11.63 -6.35
N TRP A 69 -14.05 -12.39 -5.46
CA TRP A 69 -14.08 -13.85 -5.46
C TRP A 69 -14.31 -14.44 -4.06
N ALA A 70 -14.67 -15.72 -3.97
CA ALA A 70 -14.74 -16.49 -2.75
C ALA A 70 -14.43 -17.97 -3.03
N ASP A 71 -14.02 -18.72 -2.01
CA ASP A 71 -13.69 -20.16 -2.11
C ASP A 71 -14.93 -21.03 -2.42
N TRP A 72 -16.10 -20.62 -1.95
CA TRP A 72 -17.39 -21.26 -2.23
C TRP A 72 -18.00 -20.88 -3.59
N CYS A 73 -17.29 -20.11 -4.43
CA CYS A 73 -17.73 -19.65 -5.74
C CYS A 73 -16.99 -20.41 -6.86
N PRO A 74 -17.48 -21.57 -7.35
CA PRO A 74 -16.78 -22.34 -8.37
C PRO A 74 -16.51 -21.59 -9.67
N PRO A 75 -17.39 -20.71 -10.20
CA PRO A 75 -17.06 -19.93 -11.39
C PRO A 75 -15.95 -18.89 -11.12
N CYS A 76 -15.83 -18.34 -9.90
CA CYS A 76 -14.72 -17.47 -9.54
C CYS A 76 -13.37 -18.18 -9.67
N ILE A 77 -13.30 -19.40 -9.14
CA ILE A 77 -12.06 -20.19 -9.20
C ILE A 77 -11.68 -20.55 -10.64
N LYS A 78 -12.66 -20.82 -11.48
CA LYS A 78 -12.42 -21.14 -12.90
C LYS A 78 -11.89 -19.97 -13.72
N GLU A 79 -12.21 -18.74 -13.36
CA GLU A 79 -11.73 -17.55 -14.09
C GLU A 79 -10.33 -17.09 -13.65
N MET A 80 -9.76 -17.58 -12.51
CA MET A 80 -8.45 -17.14 -12.02
C MET A 80 -7.32 -17.25 -13.07
N PRO A 81 -7.19 -18.31 -13.86
CA PRO A 81 -6.18 -18.38 -14.91
C PRO A 81 -6.34 -17.31 -16.00
N GLU A 82 -7.57 -16.92 -16.30
CA GLU A 82 -7.89 -15.87 -17.28
C GLU A 82 -7.45 -14.49 -16.76
N LEU A 83 -7.75 -14.20 -15.49
CA LEU A 83 -7.31 -12.99 -14.80
C LEU A 83 -5.78 -12.90 -14.72
N GLU A 84 -5.12 -14.01 -14.41
CA GLU A 84 -3.65 -14.08 -14.39
C GLU A 84 -3.07 -13.80 -15.78
N SER A 85 -3.57 -14.47 -16.83
CA SER A 85 -3.12 -14.25 -18.20
C SER A 85 -3.33 -12.80 -18.64
N PHE A 86 -4.50 -12.23 -18.35
CA PHE A 86 -4.81 -10.84 -18.62
C PHE A 86 -3.84 -9.89 -17.93
N TYR A 87 -3.58 -10.11 -16.63
CA TYR A 87 -2.65 -9.31 -15.84
C TYR A 87 -1.23 -9.36 -16.39
N LEU A 88 -0.72 -10.57 -16.67
CA LEU A 88 0.66 -10.76 -17.12
C LEU A 88 0.92 -10.11 -18.49
N GLU A 89 -0.04 -10.14 -19.39
CA GLU A 89 0.07 -9.57 -20.72
C GLU A 89 -0.07 -8.03 -20.73
N ASN A 90 -0.82 -7.46 -19.79
CA ASN A 90 -1.17 -6.04 -19.76
C ASN A 90 -0.57 -5.25 -18.58
N LYS A 91 0.31 -5.84 -17.78
CA LYS A 91 0.81 -5.26 -16.50
C LYS A 91 1.54 -3.92 -16.61
N SER A 92 1.92 -3.47 -17.81
CA SER A 92 2.46 -2.11 -18.02
C SER A 92 1.37 -1.04 -17.81
N ASP A 93 0.15 -1.33 -18.27
CA ASP A 93 -0.95 -0.39 -18.39
C ASP A 93 -2.18 -0.77 -17.53
N VAL A 94 -2.18 -2.00 -17.00
CA VAL A 94 -3.27 -2.54 -16.19
C VAL A 94 -2.76 -3.06 -14.85
N MET A 95 -3.43 -2.71 -13.77
CA MET A 95 -3.34 -3.38 -12.48
C MET A 95 -4.56 -4.27 -12.30
N VAL A 96 -4.34 -5.52 -11.91
CA VAL A 96 -5.41 -6.44 -11.52
C VAL A 96 -5.27 -6.72 -10.04
N LEU A 97 -6.36 -6.62 -9.28
CA LEU A 97 -6.44 -6.93 -7.87
C LEU A 97 -7.55 -7.95 -7.63
N ALA A 98 -7.28 -8.98 -6.85
CA ALA A 98 -8.30 -9.89 -6.34
C ALA A 98 -8.72 -9.45 -4.92
N PHE A 99 -10.02 -9.46 -4.64
CA PHE A 99 -10.55 -9.19 -3.30
C PHE A 99 -11.42 -10.36 -2.85
N ASN A 100 -11.07 -10.94 -1.70
CA ASN A 100 -11.87 -12.01 -1.10
C ASN A 100 -13.16 -11.43 -0.50
N PHE A 101 -14.30 -11.88 -1.01
CA PHE A 101 -15.63 -11.38 -0.64
C PHE A 101 -15.96 -11.57 0.85
N ASP A 102 -15.43 -12.64 1.46
CA ASP A 102 -15.62 -12.94 2.88
C ASP A 102 -14.69 -12.11 3.78
N ARG A 103 -13.87 -11.22 3.18
CA ARG A 103 -12.93 -10.31 3.87
C ARG A 103 -11.94 -11.04 4.76
N LEU A 104 -11.47 -12.20 4.31
CA LEU A 104 -10.46 -12.96 5.02
C LEU A 104 -9.12 -12.22 5.00
N GLU A 105 -8.33 -12.42 6.05
CA GLU A 105 -7.00 -11.84 6.21
C GLU A 105 -5.99 -12.88 6.72
N GLY A 106 -4.72 -12.50 6.71
CA GLY A 106 -3.63 -13.28 7.30
C GLY A 106 -3.54 -14.69 6.71
N LYS A 107 -3.30 -15.68 7.60
CA LYS A 107 -3.04 -17.07 7.17
C LYS A 107 -4.22 -17.68 6.43
N GLU A 108 -5.44 -17.40 6.84
CA GLU A 108 -6.63 -17.99 6.22
C GLU A 108 -6.78 -17.57 4.76
N LEU A 109 -6.60 -16.28 4.47
CA LEU A 109 -6.58 -15.77 3.11
C LEU A 109 -5.42 -16.36 2.29
N GLN A 110 -4.21 -16.43 2.87
CA GLN A 110 -3.03 -16.99 2.20
C GLN A 110 -3.23 -18.47 1.82
N ASP A 111 -3.84 -19.25 2.71
CA ASP A 111 -4.16 -20.66 2.45
C ASP A 111 -5.17 -20.79 1.28
N GLN A 112 -6.17 -19.89 1.19
CA GLN A 112 -7.11 -19.88 0.07
C GLN A 112 -6.46 -19.42 -1.24
N ILE A 113 -5.67 -18.32 -1.22
CA ILE A 113 -4.91 -17.85 -2.39
C ILE A 113 -4.07 -19.00 -2.99
N SER A 114 -3.31 -19.69 -2.14
CA SER A 114 -2.47 -20.81 -2.57
C SER A 114 -3.28 -22.00 -3.08
N ARG A 115 -4.37 -22.34 -2.40
CA ARG A 115 -5.22 -23.49 -2.77
C ARG A 115 -5.91 -23.31 -4.11
N PHE A 116 -6.36 -22.10 -4.41
CA PHE A 116 -7.19 -21.81 -5.57
C PHE A 116 -6.44 -21.14 -6.71
N GLY A 117 -5.11 -20.95 -6.58
CA GLY A 117 -4.26 -20.42 -7.63
C GLY A 117 -4.58 -18.97 -7.97
N VAL A 118 -4.79 -18.12 -6.96
CA VAL A 118 -5.00 -16.69 -7.15
C VAL A 118 -3.62 -16.04 -7.34
N ASN A 119 -3.17 -15.94 -8.59
CA ASN A 119 -1.82 -15.47 -8.96
C ASN A 119 -1.78 -13.99 -9.37
N VAL A 120 -2.81 -13.24 -9.04
CA VAL A 120 -2.83 -11.77 -9.14
C VAL A 120 -2.73 -11.17 -7.74
N PRO A 121 -2.19 -9.94 -7.58
CA PRO A 121 -2.10 -9.30 -6.27
C PRO A 121 -3.46 -9.25 -5.57
N SER A 122 -3.48 -9.59 -4.27
CA SER A 122 -4.71 -9.65 -3.49
C SER A 122 -4.80 -8.49 -2.52
N ILE A 123 -5.81 -7.63 -2.71
CA ILE A 123 -6.10 -6.50 -1.81
C ILE A 123 -6.91 -6.99 -0.60
N ILE A 124 -6.51 -6.59 0.63
CA ILE A 124 -7.26 -6.89 1.85
C ILE A 124 -8.13 -5.71 2.31
N THR A 125 -7.77 -4.50 1.94
CA THR A 125 -8.62 -3.33 2.19
C THR A 125 -9.85 -3.41 1.28
N ASP A 126 -11.04 -3.30 1.85
CA ASP A 126 -12.31 -3.41 1.11
C ASP A 126 -12.40 -2.35 0.00
N PRO A 127 -12.47 -2.74 -1.28
CA PRO A 127 -12.56 -1.78 -2.38
C PRO A 127 -13.81 -0.91 -2.32
N GLY A 128 -14.92 -1.43 -1.77
CA GLY A 128 -16.14 -0.65 -1.57
C GLY A 128 -15.91 0.53 -0.62
N VAL A 129 -15.09 0.34 0.42
CA VAL A 129 -14.70 1.42 1.34
C VAL A 129 -13.73 2.40 0.68
N LEU A 130 -12.76 1.89 -0.10
CA LEU A 130 -11.75 2.72 -0.77
C LEU A 130 -12.35 3.65 -1.83
N PHE A 131 -13.28 3.13 -2.63
CA PHE A 131 -13.80 3.81 -3.82
C PHE A 131 -15.23 4.31 -3.66
N GLY A 132 -15.90 3.98 -2.55
CA GLY A 132 -17.25 4.48 -2.23
C GLY A 132 -18.35 3.78 -3.01
N TRP A 133 -18.23 2.50 -3.36
CA TRP A 133 -19.29 1.72 -3.98
C TRP A 133 -19.77 0.56 -3.10
N ASP A 134 -20.95 0.05 -3.40
CA ASP A 134 -21.50 -1.12 -2.72
C ASP A 134 -20.80 -2.41 -3.16
N SER A 135 -20.71 -3.38 -2.25
CA SER A 135 -20.28 -4.74 -2.58
C SER A 135 -21.20 -5.36 -3.62
N PRO A 136 -20.68 -6.21 -4.54
CA PRO A 136 -21.52 -6.83 -5.56
C PRO A 136 -22.56 -7.75 -4.94
N SER A 137 -23.73 -7.83 -5.57
CA SER A 137 -24.84 -8.69 -5.12
C SER A 137 -24.69 -10.17 -5.50
N SER A 138 -23.73 -10.48 -6.40
CA SER A 138 -23.44 -11.84 -6.86
C SER A 138 -21.98 -11.97 -7.29
N LEU A 139 -21.45 -13.18 -7.29
CA LEU A 139 -20.08 -13.52 -7.66
C LEU A 139 -20.02 -14.48 -8.87
N PRO A 140 -18.93 -14.42 -9.65
CA PRO A 140 -17.87 -13.42 -9.59
C PRO A 140 -18.35 -12.07 -10.06
N ALA A 141 -17.66 -11.01 -9.61
CA ALA A 141 -17.90 -9.66 -10.09
C ALA A 141 -16.57 -8.95 -10.34
N THR A 142 -16.48 -8.25 -11.46
CA THR A 142 -15.28 -7.52 -11.85
C THR A 142 -15.61 -6.05 -12.09
N TYR A 143 -14.90 -5.18 -11.39
CA TYR A 143 -15.02 -3.72 -11.50
C TYR A 143 -13.87 -3.20 -12.34
N VAL A 144 -14.16 -2.40 -13.36
CA VAL A 144 -13.18 -1.83 -14.28
C VAL A 144 -13.14 -0.32 -14.10
N ILE A 145 -11.99 0.17 -13.69
CA ILE A 145 -11.72 1.58 -13.38
C ILE A 145 -10.74 2.11 -14.43
N ASN A 146 -11.05 3.26 -15.02
CA ASN A 146 -10.22 3.87 -16.04
C ASN A 146 -8.98 4.57 -15.45
N PRO A 147 -8.00 5.00 -16.30
CA PRO A 147 -6.79 5.70 -15.83
C PRO A 147 -7.03 7.03 -15.11
N LYS A 148 -8.26 7.55 -15.09
CA LYS A 148 -8.65 8.75 -14.33
C LYS A 148 -9.19 8.41 -12.93
N GLY A 149 -9.30 7.11 -12.58
CA GLY A 149 -9.86 6.65 -11.32
C GLY A 149 -11.41 6.55 -11.32
N GLU A 150 -12.05 6.57 -12.49
CA GLU A 150 -13.50 6.49 -12.63
C GLU A 150 -13.93 5.04 -12.87
N LEU A 151 -14.90 4.53 -12.09
CA LEU A 151 -15.55 3.24 -12.33
C LEU A 151 -16.40 3.34 -13.60
N ILE A 152 -16.08 2.53 -14.63
CA ILE A 152 -16.80 2.57 -15.89
C ILE A 152 -17.57 1.28 -16.20
N HIS A 153 -17.17 0.14 -15.64
CA HIS A 153 -17.90 -1.10 -15.81
C HIS A 153 -17.96 -1.90 -14.51
N THR A 154 -19.13 -2.52 -14.27
CA THR A 154 -19.33 -3.56 -13.26
C THR A 154 -19.83 -4.80 -14.00
N LEU A 155 -18.96 -5.80 -14.12
CA LEU A 155 -19.21 -7.02 -14.86
C LEU A 155 -19.62 -8.12 -13.87
N ILE A 156 -20.79 -8.69 -14.07
CA ILE A 156 -21.28 -9.80 -13.25
C ILE A 156 -21.14 -11.10 -14.04
N GLY A 157 -20.64 -12.12 -13.37
CA GLY A 157 -20.31 -13.41 -13.97
C GLY A 157 -18.84 -13.52 -14.39
N PRO A 158 -18.41 -14.76 -14.74
CA PRO A 158 -17.00 -15.03 -15.05
C PRO A 158 -16.55 -14.31 -16.31
N GLN A 159 -15.33 -13.77 -16.26
CA GLN A 159 -14.69 -13.09 -17.38
C GLN A 159 -13.59 -13.97 -17.98
N THR A 160 -13.38 -13.82 -19.28
CA THR A 160 -12.19 -14.34 -19.97
C THR A 160 -11.21 -13.19 -20.23
N LYS A 161 -9.96 -13.53 -20.53
CA LYS A 161 -8.95 -12.56 -20.93
C LYS A 161 -9.44 -11.67 -22.07
N GLU A 162 -9.97 -12.28 -23.14
CA GLU A 162 -10.49 -11.58 -24.32
C GLU A 162 -11.66 -10.66 -23.98
N SER A 163 -12.53 -11.10 -23.05
CA SER A 163 -13.63 -10.25 -22.56
C SER A 163 -13.07 -9.00 -21.88
N LEU A 164 -12.10 -9.15 -20.95
CA LEU A 164 -11.50 -8.03 -20.23
C LEU A 164 -10.79 -7.05 -21.15
N GLU A 165 -10.10 -7.54 -22.18
CA GLU A 165 -9.43 -6.71 -23.19
C GLU A 165 -10.38 -5.76 -23.93
N THR A 166 -11.65 -6.11 -24.06
CA THR A 166 -12.65 -5.24 -24.72
C THR A 166 -13.03 -4.03 -23.88
N TYR A 167 -12.79 -4.05 -22.57
CA TYR A 167 -13.19 -3.00 -21.62
C TYR A 167 -12.07 -2.01 -21.29
N ILE A 168 -10.83 -2.27 -21.71
CA ILE A 168 -9.66 -1.42 -21.42
C ILE A 168 -9.11 -0.67 -22.67
N ASN A 169 -9.90 -0.57 -23.73
CA ASN A 169 -9.52 0.13 -24.98
C ASN A 169 -10.15 1.50 -25.07
#